data_48157847e338096839322b43c5bf341b
#
_entry.id   48157847e338096839322b43c5bf341b
#
_cell.length_a   1.000
_cell.length_b   1.000
_cell.length_c   1.000
_cell.angle_alpha   90.00
_cell.angle_beta   90.00
_cell.angle_gamma   90.00
#
_symmetry.space_group_name_H-M   'P 1'
#
loop_
_entity.id
_entity.type
_entity.pdbx_description
1 polymer ?
#
loop_
_entity_poly.entity_id
_entity_poly.type
_entity_poly.pdbx_seq_one_letter_code
_entity_poly.pdbx_strand_id
1 'polypeptide(L)'
;MKNLKDIFKINESENPSPHLEIAVESGMDGNSRSMQEHLIELLYDELQQLNDDVKANKVFRFTSIPVIEGCESFEANPIIKDILSDSLTFSNPVNFNDPMDPILRTWINIQKRETSCKQDKKLYDSVGKIIRSNIRMSCLATPNTDEIGGMVHESDISDCSLLMWSHYADMHKGLCIEYEVPGKTLEKYNDENHLLKWCKVRYRDRKTMCGYITLDNALLAKADCWKYEEESRLIYYTKHKRDFYQNNKRSDYFTISGFRVIAVYMGYRIDNKLKAFLKKHLKLKGIPLYEMNFCREDITRVEKIKCE
;
A
#
# COMPACT_ATOMS: atom_id res chain seq x y z
N MET A 1 9.77 -10.76 28.12
CA MET A 1 9.38 -9.63 27.26
C MET A 1 8.03 -9.97 26.67
N LYS A 2 7.01 -9.14 26.92
CA LYS A 2 5.69 -9.33 26.31
C LYS A 2 5.79 -8.86 24.84
N ASN A 3 5.26 -9.64 23.93
CA ASN A 3 5.31 -9.42 22.48
C ASN A 3 4.22 -8.41 22.08
N LEU A 4 4.36 -7.66 20.96
CA LEU A 4 3.30 -6.83 20.39
C LEU A 4 2.00 -7.60 20.16
N LYS A 5 2.08 -8.91 19.97
CA LYS A 5 0.91 -9.83 19.98
C LYS A 5 0.05 -9.68 21.24
N ASP A 6 0.66 -9.37 22.37
CA ASP A 6 -0.06 -9.18 23.65
C ASP A 6 -0.72 -7.80 23.72
N ILE A 7 -0.20 -6.80 22.98
CA ILE A 7 -0.80 -5.46 22.84
C ILE A 7 -2.08 -5.53 22.00
N PHE A 8 -2.09 -6.41 21.00
CA PHE A 8 -3.20 -6.54 20.05
C PHE A 8 -4.17 -7.70 20.39
N LYS A 9 -3.91 -8.49 21.44
CA LYS A 9 -4.82 -9.54 21.90
C LYS A 9 -6.01 -8.94 22.65
N ILE A 10 -7.20 -9.19 22.16
CA ILE A 10 -8.45 -9.05 22.92
C ILE A 10 -8.70 -10.38 23.64
N ASN A 11 -8.81 -10.38 24.95
CA ASN A 11 -9.12 -11.59 25.72
C ASN A 11 -10.51 -12.12 25.37
N GLU A 12 -10.62 -13.44 25.13
CA GLU A 12 -11.89 -14.14 24.81
C GLU A 12 -12.86 -14.27 26.00
N SER A 13 -12.52 -13.79 27.20
CA SER A 13 -13.44 -13.78 28.33
C SER A 13 -14.45 -12.66 28.17
N GLU A 14 -15.72 -12.93 28.45
CA GLU A 14 -16.97 -12.18 28.25
C GLU A 14 -17.00 -10.68 28.66
N ASN A 15 -15.85 -10.06 28.88
CA ASN A 15 -15.71 -8.63 29.12
C ASN A 15 -14.59 -8.07 28.21
N PRO A 16 -14.92 -7.30 27.16
CA PRO A 16 -13.93 -6.77 26.23
C PRO A 16 -13.23 -5.52 26.80
N SER A 17 -12.48 -5.69 27.88
CA SER A 17 -11.48 -4.68 28.28
C SER A 17 -10.11 -5.17 27.83
N PRO A 18 -9.50 -4.60 26.78
CA PRO A 18 -8.14 -4.93 26.45
C PRO A 18 -7.22 -4.41 27.55
N HIS A 19 -6.82 -5.29 28.47
CA HIS A 19 -5.79 -4.96 29.43
C HIS A 19 -4.43 -4.94 28.74
N LEU A 20 -3.97 -3.74 28.44
CA LEU A 20 -2.61 -3.50 28.01
C LEU A 20 -1.69 -3.49 29.24
N GLU A 21 -1.29 -4.66 29.70
CA GLU A 21 -0.45 -4.82 30.90
C GLU A 21 1.03 -4.42 30.69
N ILE A 22 1.44 -4.08 29.46
CA ILE A 22 2.87 -3.96 29.09
C ILE A 22 3.55 -2.71 29.67
N ALA A 23 2.83 -1.61 29.78
CA ALA A 23 3.43 -0.35 30.23
C ALA A 23 3.43 -0.18 31.75
N VAL A 24 2.65 -0.98 32.48
CA VAL A 24 2.41 -0.76 33.91
C VAL A 24 3.53 -1.34 34.77
N GLU A 25 4.15 -2.44 34.36
CA GLU A 25 5.22 -3.08 35.14
C GLU A 25 6.58 -2.36 35.04
N SER A 26 6.79 -1.50 34.05
CA SER A 26 8.09 -0.84 33.84
C SER A 26 8.21 0.56 34.43
N GLY A 27 7.13 1.11 34.99
CA GLY A 27 7.13 2.49 35.50
C GLY A 27 7.39 3.56 34.41
N MET A 28 7.27 3.20 33.13
CA MET A 28 7.54 4.10 32.02
C MET A 28 6.38 5.07 31.83
N ASP A 29 6.65 6.35 31.85
CA ASP A 29 5.72 7.38 31.39
C ASP A 29 5.48 7.23 29.88
N GLY A 30 4.22 7.11 29.43
CA GLY A 30 3.83 6.90 28.03
C GLY A 30 4.34 7.95 27.03
N ASN A 31 5.03 8.98 27.49
CA ASN A 31 5.72 9.98 26.68
C ASN A 31 7.25 9.87 26.77
N SER A 32 7.79 8.89 27.49
CA SER A 32 9.24 8.76 27.61
C SER A 32 9.85 8.36 26.27
N ARG A 33 11.02 8.89 25.97
CA ARG A 33 11.82 8.54 24.79
C ARG A 33 12.07 7.01 24.74
N SER A 34 12.32 6.41 25.89
CA SER A 34 12.53 4.98 26.08
C SER A 34 11.34 4.15 25.62
N MET A 35 10.10 4.56 25.91
CA MET A 35 8.91 3.83 25.46
C MET A 35 8.72 3.90 23.94
N GLN A 36 8.97 5.06 23.33
CA GLN A 36 8.87 5.18 21.86
C GLN A 36 9.92 4.32 21.17
N GLU A 37 11.15 4.31 21.65
CA GLU A 37 12.22 3.45 21.14
C GLU A 37 11.86 1.97 21.26
N HIS A 38 11.31 1.54 22.38
CA HIS A 38 10.85 0.18 22.57
C HIS A 38 9.71 -0.20 21.62
N LEU A 39 8.72 0.66 21.42
CA LEU A 39 7.62 0.41 20.49
C LEU A 39 8.10 0.34 19.02
N ILE A 40 9.11 1.10 18.66
CA ILE A 40 9.74 1.05 17.31
C ILE A 40 10.38 -0.32 17.10
N GLU A 41 11.14 -0.84 18.06
CA GLU A 41 11.75 -2.16 17.97
C GLU A 41 10.69 -3.28 17.92
N LEU A 42 9.70 -3.23 18.79
CA LEU A 42 8.61 -4.20 18.78
C LEU A 42 7.85 -4.23 17.44
N LEU A 43 7.61 -3.06 16.86
CA LEU A 43 6.93 -2.97 15.56
C LEU A 43 7.80 -3.52 14.43
N TYR A 44 9.12 -3.30 14.49
CA TYR A 44 10.07 -3.90 13.56
C TYR A 44 10.02 -5.43 13.62
N ASP A 45 10.10 -6.01 14.83
CA ASP A 45 10.09 -7.46 15.04
C ASP A 45 8.80 -8.12 14.53
N GLU A 46 7.64 -7.50 14.76
CA GLU A 46 6.37 -8.00 14.26
C GLU A 46 6.24 -7.88 12.74
N LEU A 47 6.69 -6.77 12.16
CA LEU A 47 6.67 -6.59 10.71
C LEU A 47 7.64 -7.53 10.01
N GLN A 48 8.77 -7.85 10.65
CA GLN A 48 9.74 -8.81 10.12
C GLN A 48 9.13 -10.21 9.96
N GLN A 49 8.17 -10.58 10.81
CA GLN A 49 7.47 -11.85 10.76
C GLN A 49 6.31 -11.90 9.76
N LEU A 50 5.98 -10.80 9.09
CA LEU A 50 5.00 -10.83 8.01
C LEU A 50 5.46 -11.76 6.90
N ASN A 51 4.56 -12.63 6.47
CA ASN A 51 4.83 -13.54 5.37
C ASN A 51 4.92 -12.79 4.05
N ASP A 52 6.07 -12.90 3.38
CA ASP A 52 6.24 -12.51 1.99
C ASP A 52 5.65 -13.63 1.10
N ASP A 53 4.31 -13.68 1.01
CA ASP A 53 3.57 -14.77 0.37
C ASP A 53 3.21 -14.48 -1.10
N VAL A 54 3.69 -13.35 -1.62
CA VAL A 54 3.45 -12.98 -3.01
C VAL A 54 4.46 -13.67 -3.92
N LYS A 55 3.98 -14.59 -4.74
CA LYS A 55 4.80 -15.33 -5.72
C LYS A 55 4.83 -14.69 -7.11
N ALA A 56 4.08 -13.62 -7.31
CA ALA A 56 4.06 -12.90 -8.58
C ALA A 56 5.37 -12.12 -8.78
N ASN A 57 5.81 -12.02 -10.03
CA ASN A 57 6.92 -11.13 -10.39
C ASN A 57 6.45 -9.82 -11.03
N LYS A 58 5.14 -9.72 -11.30
CA LYS A 58 4.49 -8.59 -11.96
C LYS A 58 3.33 -8.08 -11.12
N VAL A 59 3.21 -6.76 -11.04
CA VAL A 59 2.13 -6.07 -10.33
C VAL A 59 1.63 -4.89 -11.14
N PHE A 60 0.38 -4.49 -10.88
CA PHE A 60 -0.29 -3.42 -11.59
C PHE A 60 -0.69 -2.30 -10.64
N ARG A 61 -0.37 -1.06 -11.01
CA ARG A 61 -0.80 0.13 -10.30
C ARG A 61 -1.75 0.93 -11.15
N PHE A 62 -3.03 0.95 -10.77
CA PHE A 62 -4.02 1.85 -11.34
C PHE A 62 -3.90 3.21 -10.67
N THR A 63 -3.87 4.29 -11.44
CA THR A 63 -3.67 5.63 -10.86
C THR A 63 -4.25 6.73 -11.75
N SER A 64 -4.78 7.75 -11.12
CA SER A 64 -5.07 9.02 -11.77
C SER A 64 -3.77 9.77 -12.04
N ILE A 65 -3.79 10.62 -13.07
CA ILE A 65 -2.73 11.59 -13.33
C ILE A 65 -3.30 12.97 -13.05
N PRO A 66 -3.18 13.48 -11.84
CA PRO A 66 -3.70 14.80 -11.52
C PRO A 66 -3.01 15.87 -12.36
N VAL A 67 -3.81 16.72 -12.97
CA VAL A 67 -3.30 17.93 -13.64
C VAL A 67 -2.82 18.88 -12.54
N ILE A 68 -1.56 19.23 -12.56
CA ILE A 68 -1.01 20.23 -11.64
C ILE A 68 -1.29 21.59 -12.24
N GLU A 69 -2.18 22.36 -11.64
CA GLU A 69 -2.50 23.72 -12.07
C GLU A 69 -1.22 24.57 -12.14
N GLY A 70 -1.05 25.27 -13.27
CA GLY A 70 0.13 26.11 -13.50
C GLY A 70 1.39 25.35 -13.92
N CYS A 71 1.33 24.02 -14.07
CA CYS A 71 2.45 23.23 -14.57
C CYS A 71 2.19 22.85 -16.05
N GLU A 72 2.95 23.42 -16.96
CA GLU A 72 2.85 23.09 -18.40
C GLU A 72 3.43 21.73 -18.76
N SER A 73 4.19 21.10 -17.84
CA SER A 73 4.91 19.85 -18.09
C SER A 73 4.42 18.70 -17.22
N PHE A 74 4.06 17.59 -17.85
CA PHE A 74 3.75 16.33 -17.16
C PHE A 74 4.96 15.74 -16.40
N GLU A 75 6.18 16.15 -16.72
CA GLU A 75 7.40 15.67 -16.05
C GLU A 75 7.45 16.00 -14.55
N ALA A 76 6.74 17.04 -14.13
CA ALA A 76 6.65 17.40 -12.72
C ALA A 76 5.75 16.43 -11.90
N ASN A 77 4.86 15.68 -12.59
CA ASN A 77 3.92 14.77 -11.94
C ASN A 77 4.68 13.60 -11.28
N PRO A 78 4.42 13.27 -10.00
CA PRO A 78 5.11 12.19 -9.28
C PRO A 78 5.00 10.83 -9.96
N ILE A 79 3.83 10.49 -10.52
CA ILE A 79 3.60 9.21 -11.20
C ILE A 79 4.42 9.13 -12.49
N ILE A 80 4.48 10.22 -13.23
CA ILE A 80 5.31 10.29 -14.44
C ILE A 80 6.79 10.16 -14.08
N LYS A 81 7.23 10.78 -12.99
CA LYS A 81 8.60 10.59 -12.47
C LYS A 81 8.88 9.14 -12.10
N ASP A 82 7.94 8.46 -11.42
CA ASP A 82 8.06 7.04 -11.09
C ASP A 82 8.29 6.21 -12.37
N ILE A 83 7.46 6.41 -13.40
CA ILE A 83 7.58 5.71 -14.70
C ILE A 83 8.93 5.99 -15.35
N LEU A 84 9.36 7.26 -15.35
CA LEU A 84 10.59 7.66 -16.02
C LEU A 84 11.87 7.30 -15.25
N SER A 85 11.82 6.92 -14.00
CA SER A 85 12.98 6.59 -13.15
C SER A 85 12.99 5.18 -12.61
N ASP A 86 12.12 4.28 -13.11
CA ASP A 86 11.96 2.92 -12.59
C ASP A 86 11.84 2.90 -11.07
N SER A 87 10.90 3.68 -10.57
CA SER A 87 10.66 3.84 -9.15
C SER A 87 9.19 3.67 -8.79
N LEU A 88 8.92 3.47 -7.52
CA LEU A 88 7.59 3.32 -6.99
C LEU A 88 7.42 4.22 -5.76
N THR A 89 6.38 5.05 -5.78
CA THR A 89 6.04 5.92 -4.66
C THR A 89 5.10 5.22 -3.70
N PHE A 90 5.49 5.23 -2.44
CA PHE A 90 4.76 4.76 -1.27
C PHE A 90 4.08 5.93 -0.58
N SER A 91 2.87 5.74 -0.11
CA SER A 91 2.11 6.75 0.62
C SER A 91 1.96 6.41 2.10
N ASN A 92 1.69 7.43 2.90
CA ASN A 92 1.32 7.23 4.29
C ASN A 92 -0.04 6.51 4.35
N PRO A 93 -0.16 5.39 5.08
CA PRO A 93 -1.42 4.65 5.15
C PRO A 93 -2.59 5.45 5.73
N VAL A 94 -2.35 6.56 6.42
CA VAL A 94 -3.42 7.45 6.89
C VAL A 94 -4.13 8.21 5.78
N ASN A 95 -3.55 8.27 4.59
CA ASN A 95 -4.07 8.97 3.42
C ASN A 95 -4.84 8.05 2.45
N PHE A 96 -5.05 6.78 2.82
CA PHE A 96 -5.86 5.88 2.01
C PHE A 96 -7.30 6.39 1.96
N ASN A 97 -7.94 6.23 0.80
CA ASN A 97 -9.28 6.74 0.52
C ASN A 97 -10.37 6.03 1.34
N ASP A 98 -10.23 4.74 1.61
CA ASP A 98 -11.17 4.02 2.48
C ASP A 98 -10.82 4.30 3.95
N PRO A 99 -11.74 4.91 4.73
CA PRO A 99 -11.52 5.16 6.15
C PRO A 99 -11.37 3.88 6.98
N MET A 100 -11.80 2.74 6.45
CA MET A 100 -11.63 1.41 7.06
C MET A 100 -10.36 0.71 6.61
N ASP A 101 -9.55 1.32 5.74
CA ASP A 101 -8.32 0.74 5.21
C ASP A 101 -7.12 1.69 5.45
N PRO A 102 -6.04 1.23 6.07
CA PRO A 102 -5.98 -0.03 6.80
C PRO A 102 -6.81 0.03 8.10
N ILE A 103 -7.36 -1.10 8.49
CA ILE A 103 -8.23 -1.24 9.68
C ILE A 103 -7.54 -0.72 10.95
N LEU A 104 -6.24 -0.79 10.99
CA LEU A 104 -5.41 -0.33 12.11
C LEU A 104 -5.77 1.08 12.59
N ARG A 105 -6.03 2.01 11.67
CA ARG A 105 -6.41 3.39 12.01
C ARG A 105 -7.73 3.43 12.77
N THR A 106 -8.71 2.72 12.28
CA THR A 106 -10.05 2.66 12.90
C THR A 106 -10.00 1.95 14.23
N TRP A 107 -9.26 0.85 14.32
CA TRP A 107 -9.07 0.09 15.56
C TRP A 107 -8.41 0.97 16.65
N ILE A 108 -7.32 1.67 16.37
CA ILE A 108 -6.69 2.59 17.32
C ILE A 108 -7.70 3.64 17.82
N ASN A 109 -8.51 4.21 16.94
CA ASN A 109 -9.49 5.22 17.31
C ASN A 109 -10.61 4.65 18.18
N ILE A 110 -11.07 3.40 17.93
CA ILE A 110 -12.06 2.71 18.75
C ILE A 110 -11.48 2.47 20.14
N GLN A 111 -10.31 1.86 20.23
CA GLN A 111 -9.66 1.56 21.51
C GLN A 111 -9.47 2.81 22.38
N LYS A 112 -9.07 3.93 21.77
CA LYS A 112 -8.96 5.22 22.47
C LYS A 112 -10.27 5.72 23.04
N ARG A 113 -11.41 5.44 22.39
CA ARG A 113 -12.74 5.86 22.88
C ARG A 113 -13.24 4.97 24.00
N GLU A 114 -13.00 3.67 23.88
CA GLU A 114 -13.52 2.66 24.80
C GLU A 114 -12.74 2.58 26.10
N THR A 115 -11.44 2.84 26.09
CA THR A 115 -10.66 2.81 27.33
C THR A 115 -10.88 4.06 28.20
N SER A 116 -11.11 3.85 29.48
CA SER A 116 -11.11 4.90 30.51
C SER A 116 -9.69 5.22 31.02
N CYS A 117 -8.74 4.32 30.81
CA CYS A 117 -7.37 4.43 31.30
C CYS A 117 -6.57 5.47 30.52
N LYS A 118 -6.02 6.48 31.20
CA LYS A 118 -5.21 7.52 30.57
C LYS A 118 -3.91 6.98 29.98
N GLN A 119 -3.32 5.96 30.59
CA GLN A 119 -2.07 5.34 30.13
C GLN A 119 -2.28 4.59 28.82
N ASP A 120 -3.38 3.84 28.69
CA ASP A 120 -3.76 3.14 27.47
C ASP A 120 -3.99 4.14 26.32
N LYS A 121 -4.69 5.25 26.60
CA LYS A 121 -4.87 6.31 25.58
C LYS A 121 -3.55 6.84 25.06
N LYS A 122 -2.58 7.09 25.95
CA LYS A 122 -1.22 7.56 25.57
C LYS A 122 -0.50 6.51 24.73
N LEU A 123 -0.63 5.22 25.07
CA LEU A 123 -0.02 4.14 24.31
C LEU A 123 -0.60 4.03 22.89
N TYR A 124 -1.93 4.03 22.73
CA TYR A 124 -2.56 4.03 21.42
C TYR A 124 -2.18 5.26 20.58
N ASP A 125 -2.04 6.43 21.22
CA ASP A 125 -1.54 7.63 20.55
C ASP A 125 -0.09 7.45 20.08
N SER A 126 0.75 6.81 20.88
CA SER A 126 2.15 6.57 20.56
C SER A 126 2.27 5.57 19.38
N VAL A 127 1.53 4.47 19.42
CA VAL A 127 1.45 3.52 18.30
C VAL A 127 0.98 4.21 17.02
N GLY A 128 -0.11 4.99 17.09
CA GLY A 128 -0.61 5.72 15.93
C GLY A 128 0.39 6.76 15.38
N LYS A 129 1.17 7.39 16.25
CA LYS A 129 2.26 8.30 15.84
C LYS A 129 3.39 7.55 15.13
N ILE A 130 3.80 6.39 15.65
CA ILE A 130 4.87 5.58 15.06
C ILE A 130 4.45 5.09 13.68
N ILE A 131 3.24 4.55 13.53
CA ILE A 131 2.73 4.10 12.22
C ILE A 131 2.80 5.23 11.20
N ARG A 132 2.28 6.41 11.54
CA ARG A 132 2.35 7.58 10.65
C ARG A 132 3.76 8.05 10.33
N SER A 133 4.68 7.85 11.26
CA SER A 133 6.05 8.36 11.14
C SER A 133 7.01 7.36 10.51
N ASN A 134 6.75 6.06 10.61
CA ASN A 134 7.72 5.01 10.31
C ASN A 134 7.24 4.02 9.23
N ILE A 135 5.98 4.13 8.76
CA ILE A 135 5.43 3.24 7.70
C ILE A 135 5.05 4.06 6.47
N ARG A 136 5.36 3.51 5.29
CA ARG A 136 4.80 3.90 3.99
C ARG A 136 4.39 2.64 3.24
N MET A 137 3.31 2.73 2.47
CA MET A 137 2.73 1.58 1.78
C MET A 137 2.41 1.92 0.32
N SER A 138 2.55 0.93 -0.54
CA SER A 138 2.07 0.97 -1.92
C SER A 138 1.11 -0.20 -2.16
N CYS A 139 -0.10 0.12 -2.59
CA CYS A 139 -1.14 -0.84 -2.93
C CYS A 139 -1.10 -1.14 -4.42
N LEU A 140 -1.07 -2.42 -4.77
CA LEU A 140 -0.85 -2.90 -6.13
C LEU A 140 -1.84 -4.03 -6.41
N ALA A 141 -2.41 -4.07 -7.59
CA ALA A 141 -3.16 -5.23 -8.04
C ALA A 141 -2.18 -6.35 -8.45
N THR A 142 -2.40 -7.55 -7.95
CA THR A 142 -1.55 -8.72 -8.24
C THR A 142 -2.43 -9.80 -8.83
N PRO A 143 -2.27 -10.17 -10.12
CA PRO A 143 -3.07 -11.21 -10.73
C PRO A 143 -2.96 -12.52 -9.95
N ASN A 144 -4.06 -13.20 -9.78
CA ASN A 144 -4.07 -14.50 -9.10
C ASN A 144 -3.42 -15.56 -10.00
N THR A 145 -2.18 -15.93 -9.70
CA THR A 145 -1.42 -16.93 -10.45
C THR A 145 -1.71 -18.36 -9.99
N ASP A 146 -2.51 -18.53 -8.93
CA ASP A 146 -2.70 -19.85 -8.29
C ASP A 146 -3.62 -20.79 -9.10
N GLU A 147 -4.39 -20.28 -10.05
CA GLU A 147 -5.34 -21.12 -10.81
C GLU A 147 -4.79 -21.72 -12.11
N ILE A 148 -3.70 -21.21 -12.69
CA ILE A 148 -3.20 -21.73 -13.97
C ILE A 148 -1.66 -21.70 -14.01
N GLY A 149 -0.99 -22.69 -13.45
CA GLY A 149 0.36 -23.11 -13.84
C GLY A 149 1.41 -22.06 -14.20
N GLY A 150 1.38 -20.86 -13.58
CA GLY A 150 2.46 -19.87 -13.71
C GLY A 150 2.47 -19.04 -15.01
N MET A 151 1.48 -19.15 -15.88
CA MET A 151 1.34 -18.25 -17.03
C MET A 151 0.27 -17.20 -16.75
N VAL A 152 0.70 -15.96 -16.54
CA VAL A 152 -0.19 -14.80 -16.59
C VAL A 152 -0.68 -14.68 -18.03
N HIS A 153 -1.93 -15.05 -18.29
CA HIS A 153 -2.53 -14.84 -19.61
C HIS A 153 -2.61 -13.35 -19.93
N GLU A 154 -2.36 -12.96 -21.16
CA GLU A 154 -2.49 -11.57 -21.63
C GLU A 154 -3.92 -11.00 -21.45
N SER A 155 -4.91 -11.87 -21.18
CA SER A 155 -6.31 -11.55 -20.88
C SER A 155 -6.55 -10.99 -19.47
N ASP A 156 -5.62 -11.15 -18.53
CA ASP A 156 -5.89 -10.95 -17.08
C ASP A 156 -6.03 -9.48 -16.66
N ILE A 157 -5.55 -8.53 -17.47
CA ILE A 157 -5.81 -7.10 -17.25
C ILE A 157 -7.26 -6.73 -17.60
N SER A 158 -7.93 -7.53 -18.42
CA SER A 158 -9.22 -7.18 -19.01
C SER A 158 -10.41 -7.46 -18.11
N ASP A 159 -10.43 -8.54 -17.35
CA ASP A 159 -11.65 -9.00 -16.67
C ASP A 159 -11.82 -8.44 -15.25
N CYS A 160 -10.75 -8.27 -14.48
CA CYS A 160 -10.80 -7.61 -13.15
C CYS A 160 -10.80 -6.09 -13.23
N SER A 161 -10.59 -5.52 -14.41
CA SER A 161 -10.07 -4.16 -14.52
C SER A 161 -11.10 -3.05 -14.66
N LEU A 162 -12.35 -3.31 -15.04
CA LEU A 162 -13.33 -2.22 -15.25
C LEU A 162 -13.56 -1.40 -13.98
N LEU A 163 -13.67 -2.08 -12.82
CA LEU A 163 -13.82 -1.40 -11.53
C LEU A 163 -12.53 -0.69 -11.12
N MET A 164 -11.36 -1.30 -11.38
CA MET A 164 -10.07 -0.68 -11.10
C MET A 164 -9.85 0.57 -11.94
N TRP A 165 -10.18 0.54 -13.23
CA TRP A 165 -10.14 1.71 -14.10
C TRP A 165 -11.09 2.80 -13.66
N SER A 166 -12.27 2.44 -13.19
CA SER A 166 -13.28 3.39 -12.73
C SER A 166 -12.89 4.04 -11.41
N HIS A 167 -12.42 3.26 -10.44
CA HIS A 167 -12.17 3.74 -9.07
C HIS A 167 -10.80 4.40 -8.91
N TYR A 168 -9.76 3.86 -9.55
CA TYR A 168 -8.37 4.25 -9.30
C TYR A 168 -7.70 5.00 -10.46
N ALA A 169 -8.23 4.86 -11.68
CA ALA A 169 -7.70 5.53 -12.87
C ALA A 169 -8.60 6.65 -13.39
N ASP A 170 -9.22 7.42 -12.49
CA ASP A 170 -10.08 8.57 -12.80
C ASP A 170 -11.11 8.28 -13.91
N MET A 171 -11.95 7.26 -13.69
CA MET A 171 -12.97 6.86 -14.68
C MET A 171 -12.39 6.67 -16.08
N HIS A 172 -11.33 5.89 -16.17
CA HIS A 172 -10.58 5.57 -17.40
C HIS A 172 -9.82 6.74 -18.07
N LYS A 173 -9.54 7.82 -17.34
CA LYS A 173 -8.69 8.92 -17.82
C LYS A 173 -7.24 8.78 -17.38
N GLY A 174 -6.96 7.89 -16.42
CA GLY A 174 -5.65 7.65 -15.85
C GLY A 174 -4.87 6.54 -16.55
N LEU A 175 -3.94 5.96 -15.80
CA LEU A 175 -3.03 4.92 -16.25
C LEU A 175 -3.14 3.66 -15.41
N CYS A 176 -2.80 2.52 -16.02
CA CYS A 176 -2.34 1.33 -15.33
C CYS A 176 -0.87 1.11 -15.68
N ILE A 177 -0.03 0.91 -14.66
CA ILE A 177 1.41 0.74 -14.83
C ILE A 177 1.76 -0.67 -14.38
N GLU A 178 2.39 -1.43 -15.25
CA GLU A 178 2.91 -2.76 -14.96
C GLU A 178 4.34 -2.63 -14.48
N TYR A 179 4.60 -3.16 -13.28
CA TYR A 179 5.93 -3.20 -12.67
C TYR A 179 6.41 -4.65 -12.52
N GLU A 180 7.70 -4.82 -12.69
CA GLU A 180 8.42 -5.96 -12.14
C GLU A 180 8.95 -5.60 -10.75
N VAL A 181 8.76 -6.50 -9.80
CA VAL A 181 9.30 -6.37 -8.43
C VAL A 181 10.52 -7.28 -8.32
N PRO A 182 11.75 -6.76 -8.49
CA PRO A 182 12.94 -7.58 -8.40
C PRO A 182 13.22 -7.97 -6.95
N GLY A 183 13.52 -9.25 -6.71
CA GLY A 183 13.89 -9.76 -5.37
C GLY A 183 15.05 -8.96 -4.75
N LYS A 184 16.05 -8.59 -5.56
CA LYS A 184 17.17 -7.74 -5.13
C LYS A 184 16.75 -6.37 -4.58
N THR A 185 15.64 -5.80 -5.07
CA THR A 185 15.10 -4.54 -4.55
C THR A 185 14.52 -4.75 -3.17
N LEU A 186 13.80 -5.86 -2.95
CA LEU A 186 13.28 -6.21 -1.63
C LEU A 186 14.42 -6.42 -0.63
N GLU A 187 15.43 -7.21 -1.00
CA GLU A 187 16.59 -7.51 -0.15
C GLU A 187 17.37 -6.25 0.26
N LYS A 188 17.55 -5.30 -0.66
CA LYS A 188 18.30 -4.07 -0.43
C LYS A 188 17.76 -3.22 0.71
N TYR A 189 16.45 -3.27 0.95
CA TYR A 189 15.76 -2.48 1.97
C TYR A 189 15.38 -3.30 3.20
N ASN A 190 16.01 -4.48 3.39
CA ASN A 190 15.85 -5.32 4.57
C ASN A 190 17.19 -5.37 5.33
N ASP A 191 17.32 -4.53 6.34
CA ASP A 191 18.47 -4.46 7.23
C ASP A 191 18.01 -4.27 8.69
N GLU A 192 18.91 -3.99 9.60
CA GLU A 192 18.59 -3.79 11.03
C GLU A 192 17.68 -2.59 11.33
N ASN A 193 17.53 -1.66 10.37
CA ASN A 193 16.78 -0.41 10.53
C ASN A 193 15.59 -0.30 9.58
N HIS A 194 15.57 -1.07 8.50
CA HIS A 194 14.60 -0.96 7.42
C HIS A 194 13.99 -2.32 7.08
N LEU A 195 12.72 -2.32 6.72
CA LEU A 195 12.03 -3.48 6.16
C LEU A 195 11.23 -3.07 4.93
N LEU A 196 11.32 -3.89 3.89
CA LEU A 196 10.43 -3.81 2.74
C LEU A 196 9.78 -5.18 2.56
N LYS A 197 8.52 -5.29 2.93
CA LYS A 197 7.72 -6.51 2.87
C LYS A 197 6.70 -6.45 1.77
N TRP A 198 6.49 -7.56 1.07
CA TRP A 198 5.48 -7.69 0.03
C TRP A 198 4.47 -8.77 0.40
N CYS A 199 3.27 -8.37 0.79
CA CYS A 199 2.26 -9.23 1.38
C CYS A 199 0.94 -9.17 0.62
N LYS A 200 0.22 -10.28 0.52
CA LYS A 200 -1.15 -10.33 -0.01
C LYS A 200 -2.16 -9.75 0.98
N VAL A 201 -3.13 -9.00 0.46
CA VAL A 201 -4.30 -8.57 1.24
C VAL A 201 -5.24 -9.74 1.45
N ARG A 202 -5.78 -9.85 2.66
CA ARG A 202 -6.74 -10.89 3.06
C ARG A 202 -8.13 -10.30 3.10
N TYR A 203 -8.99 -10.77 2.23
CA TYR A 203 -10.38 -10.34 2.18
C TYR A 203 -11.22 -11.11 3.20
N ARG A 204 -12.05 -10.39 3.95
CA ARG A 204 -12.85 -10.96 5.02
C ARG A 204 -14.25 -10.38 5.04
N ASP A 205 -15.25 -11.20 5.38
CA ASP A 205 -16.60 -10.73 5.71
C ASP A 205 -16.52 -9.71 6.86
N ARG A 206 -17.25 -8.61 6.74
CA ARG A 206 -17.34 -7.57 7.77
C ARG A 206 -17.70 -8.11 9.15
N LYS A 207 -18.51 -9.17 9.21
CA LYS A 207 -18.90 -9.82 10.47
C LYS A 207 -17.75 -10.50 11.19
N THR A 208 -16.76 -10.99 10.45
CA THR A 208 -15.58 -11.70 11.01
C THR A 208 -14.43 -10.73 11.33
N MET A 209 -14.55 -9.46 10.94
CA MET A 209 -13.55 -8.43 11.26
C MET A 209 -13.67 -7.91 12.71
N CYS A 210 -14.74 -8.25 13.43
CA CYS A 210 -14.94 -7.92 14.83
C CYS A 210 -14.31 -9.01 15.70
N GLY A 211 -13.05 -8.85 16.04
CA GLY A 211 -12.32 -9.83 16.86
C GLY A 211 -10.86 -9.43 17.01
N TYR A 212 -9.99 -10.39 17.20
CA TYR A 212 -8.55 -10.14 17.33
C TYR A 212 -7.98 -9.36 16.17
N ILE A 213 -7.42 -8.19 16.43
CA ILE A 213 -6.62 -7.47 15.46
C ILE A 213 -5.15 -7.72 15.81
N THR A 214 -4.51 -8.61 15.06
CA THR A 214 -3.05 -8.71 14.97
C THR A 214 -2.53 -7.59 14.06
N LEU A 215 -1.27 -7.24 14.15
CA LEU A 215 -0.68 -6.20 13.30
C LEU A 215 -0.82 -6.55 11.81
N ASP A 216 -0.66 -7.82 11.45
CA ASP A 216 -0.83 -8.30 10.09
C ASP A 216 -2.28 -8.11 9.59
N ASN A 217 -3.29 -8.44 10.40
CA ASN A 217 -4.68 -8.17 10.06
C ASN A 217 -4.97 -6.67 9.98
N ALA A 218 -4.38 -5.89 10.87
CA ALA A 218 -4.57 -4.44 10.89
C ALA A 218 -4.01 -3.75 9.63
N LEU A 219 -2.96 -4.31 9.03
CA LEU A 219 -2.33 -3.77 7.82
C LEU A 219 -2.80 -4.46 6.53
N LEU A 220 -3.23 -5.73 6.60
CA LEU A 220 -3.46 -6.58 5.42
C LEU A 220 -4.89 -7.09 5.29
N ALA A 221 -5.80 -6.83 6.25
CA ALA A 221 -7.19 -7.23 6.11
C ALA A 221 -8.01 -6.13 5.42
N LYS A 222 -8.89 -6.54 4.51
CA LYS A 222 -9.80 -5.68 3.76
C LYS A 222 -11.17 -6.36 3.63
N ALA A 223 -12.25 -5.58 3.49
CA ALA A 223 -13.59 -6.12 3.34
C ALA A 223 -13.76 -6.86 2.01
N ASP A 224 -14.53 -7.95 2.00
CA ASP A 224 -14.76 -8.80 0.81
C ASP A 224 -15.29 -8.06 -0.41
N CYS A 225 -16.01 -6.96 -0.22
CA CYS A 225 -16.49 -6.15 -1.34
C CYS A 225 -15.37 -5.56 -2.21
N TRP A 226 -14.12 -5.53 -1.71
CA TRP A 226 -12.94 -5.08 -2.43
C TRP A 226 -12.11 -6.23 -3.03
N LYS A 227 -12.61 -7.48 -2.98
CA LYS A 227 -11.87 -8.65 -3.45
C LYS A 227 -11.47 -8.58 -4.94
N TYR A 228 -12.22 -7.83 -5.75
CA TYR A 228 -11.90 -7.60 -7.15
C TYR A 228 -10.58 -6.85 -7.39
N GLU A 229 -10.00 -6.23 -6.35
CA GLU A 229 -8.72 -5.53 -6.48
C GLU A 229 -7.53 -6.48 -6.53
N GLU A 230 -7.69 -7.73 -6.04
CA GLU A 230 -6.61 -8.72 -5.92
C GLU A 230 -5.33 -8.09 -5.37
N GLU A 231 -5.50 -7.32 -4.30
CA GLU A 231 -4.49 -6.40 -3.78
C GLU A 231 -3.35 -7.14 -3.09
N SER A 232 -2.14 -6.69 -3.39
CA SER A 232 -0.97 -6.90 -2.53
C SER A 232 -0.40 -5.55 -2.09
N ARG A 233 0.33 -5.56 -0.97
CA ARG A 233 0.92 -4.36 -0.37
C ARG A 233 2.40 -4.51 -0.23
N LEU A 234 3.13 -3.54 -0.75
CA LEU A 234 4.51 -3.30 -0.37
C LEU A 234 4.49 -2.37 0.86
N ILE A 235 5.05 -2.86 1.97
CA ILE A 235 5.10 -2.15 3.24
C ILE A 235 6.55 -1.81 3.51
N TYR A 236 6.88 -0.53 3.47
CA TYR A 236 8.18 -0.03 3.88
C TYR A 236 8.13 0.51 5.30
N TYR A 237 9.01 0.02 6.13
CA TYR A 237 9.20 0.46 7.50
C TYR A 237 10.62 0.94 7.72
N THR A 238 10.77 1.99 8.52
CA THR A 238 12.08 2.47 8.99
C THR A 238 12.03 2.78 10.48
N LYS A 239 13.09 2.45 11.22
CA LYS A 239 13.30 2.90 12.60
C LYS A 239 13.59 4.40 12.67
N HIS A 240 14.03 5.00 11.56
CA HIS A 240 14.46 6.38 11.46
C HIS A 240 13.42 7.28 10.80
N LYS A 241 12.49 7.84 11.58
CA LYS A 241 11.43 8.74 11.06
C LYS A 241 11.93 9.86 10.13
N ARG A 242 13.21 10.23 10.21
CA ARG A 242 13.83 11.27 9.36
C ARG A 242 13.99 10.83 7.90
N ASP A 243 13.96 9.54 7.60
CA ASP A 243 14.03 9.02 6.23
C ASP A 243 12.87 9.53 5.37
N PHE A 244 11.75 9.88 6.01
CA PHE A 244 10.58 10.45 5.34
C PHE A 244 10.56 11.99 5.34
N TYR A 245 11.70 12.64 5.65
CA TYR A 245 11.76 14.11 5.63
C TYR A 245 12.33 14.59 4.31
N GLN A 246 11.66 15.57 3.70
CA GLN A 246 12.12 16.31 2.53
C GLN A 246 12.18 17.80 2.91
N ASN A 247 13.31 18.47 2.66
CA ASN A 247 13.51 19.88 3.02
C ASN A 247 13.13 20.20 4.48
N ASN A 248 13.56 19.34 5.42
CA ASN A 248 13.25 19.42 6.85
C ASN A 248 11.76 19.32 7.22
N LYS A 249 10.88 18.92 6.28
CA LYS A 249 9.47 18.66 6.52
C LYS A 249 9.17 17.18 6.29
N ARG A 250 8.33 16.58 7.13
CA ARG A 250 7.88 15.22 6.93
C ARG A 250 7.05 15.13 5.65
N SER A 251 7.41 14.19 4.78
CA SER A 251 6.65 13.84 3.59
C SER A 251 5.69 12.69 3.88
N ASP A 252 4.49 12.75 3.35
CA ASP A 252 3.56 11.61 3.32
C ASP A 252 3.87 10.63 2.21
N TYR A 253 4.82 10.95 1.36
CA TYR A 253 5.26 10.12 0.24
C TYR A 253 6.74 9.78 0.37
N PHE A 254 7.08 8.57 -0.03
CA PHE A 254 8.45 8.06 -0.09
C PHE A 254 8.62 7.25 -1.36
N THR A 255 9.68 7.51 -2.12
CA THR A 255 9.93 6.86 -3.41
C THR A 255 11.11 5.92 -3.30
N ILE A 256 10.93 4.68 -3.76
CA ILE A 256 11.96 3.65 -3.83
C ILE A 256 12.28 3.38 -5.30
N SER A 257 13.55 3.40 -5.67
CA SER A 257 14.04 3.04 -6.99
C SER A 257 14.28 1.54 -7.13
N GLY A 258 14.29 1.04 -8.37
CA GLY A 258 14.56 -0.36 -8.68
C GLY A 258 13.30 -1.19 -8.94
N PHE A 259 12.16 -0.55 -9.12
CA PHE A 259 10.93 -1.17 -9.62
C PHE A 259 10.83 -0.93 -11.12
N ARG A 260 11.24 -1.92 -11.92
CA ARG A 260 11.28 -1.78 -13.37
C ARG A 260 9.87 -1.66 -13.97
N VAL A 261 9.64 -0.61 -14.73
CA VAL A 261 8.39 -0.45 -15.49
C VAL A 261 8.44 -1.34 -16.72
N ILE A 262 7.50 -2.29 -16.80
CA ILE A 262 7.39 -3.27 -17.91
C ILE A 262 6.53 -2.72 -19.03
N ALA A 263 5.41 -2.10 -18.69
CA ALA A 263 4.48 -1.52 -19.65
C ALA A 263 3.63 -0.44 -19.00
N VAL A 264 3.06 0.43 -19.82
CA VAL A 264 2.08 1.43 -19.42
C VAL A 264 0.83 1.27 -20.28
N TYR A 265 -0.33 1.25 -19.62
CA TYR A 265 -1.64 1.16 -20.24
C TYR A 265 -2.39 2.46 -19.98
N MET A 266 -2.88 3.08 -21.04
CA MET A 266 -3.67 4.30 -21.00
C MET A 266 -5.16 3.95 -21.00
N GLY A 267 -5.93 4.56 -20.11
CA GLY A 267 -7.38 4.43 -20.14
C GLY A 267 -7.98 5.01 -21.44
N TYR A 268 -9.11 4.48 -21.89
CA TYR A 268 -9.72 4.86 -23.17
C TYR A 268 -10.16 6.34 -23.24
N ARG A 269 -10.24 7.03 -22.10
CA ARG A 269 -10.59 8.46 -21.99
C ARG A 269 -9.38 9.35 -21.69
N ILE A 270 -8.17 8.85 -21.93
CA ILE A 270 -6.93 9.57 -21.67
C ILE A 270 -6.91 10.93 -22.41
N ASP A 271 -6.35 11.94 -21.76
CA ASP A 271 -6.13 13.25 -22.41
C ASP A 271 -5.11 13.15 -23.57
N ASN A 272 -5.41 13.79 -24.69
CA ASN A 272 -4.59 13.72 -25.89
C ASN A 272 -3.18 14.30 -25.70
N LYS A 273 -3.00 15.34 -24.85
CA LYS A 273 -1.69 15.93 -24.57
C LYS A 273 -0.85 14.95 -23.74
N LEU A 274 -1.47 14.33 -22.71
CA LEU A 274 -0.81 13.29 -21.93
C LEU A 274 -0.45 12.08 -22.78
N LYS A 275 -1.35 11.63 -23.66
CA LYS A 275 -1.08 10.53 -24.61
C LYS A 275 0.12 10.84 -25.50
N ALA A 276 0.18 12.04 -26.11
CA ALA A 276 1.31 12.46 -26.95
C ALA A 276 2.62 12.52 -26.14
N PHE A 277 2.56 13.04 -24.93
CA PHE A 277 3.71 13.08 -24.02
C PHE A 277 4.24 11.66 -23.72
N LEU A 278 3.37 10.75 -23.34
CA LEU A 278 3.74 9.36 -23.01
C LEU A 278 4.32 8.65 -24.22
N LYS A 279 3.70 8.76 -25.42
CA LYS A 279 4.24 8.18 -26.66
C LYS A 279 5.68 8.60 -26.89
N LYS A 280 5.97 9.91 -26.78
CA LYS A 280 7.32 10.45 -26.98
C LYS A 280 8.33 9.89 -25.96
N HIS A 281 8.03 9.97 -24.67
CA HIS A 281 9.01 9.68 -23.61
C HIS A 281 9.20 8.19 -23.38
N LEU A 282 8.14 7.37 -23.48
CA LEU A 282 8.24 5.93 -23.27
C LEU A 282 8.91 5.23 -24.47
N LYS A 283 8.68 5.72 -25.69
CA LYS A 283 9.40 5.23 -26.87
C LYS A 283 10.92 5.38 -26.71
N LEU A 284 11.38 6.52 -26.18
CA LEU A 284 12.81 6.77 -25.93
C LEU A 284 13.40 5.81 -24.87
N LYS A 285 12.58 5.34 -23.95
CA LYS A 285 12.97 4.38 -22.90
C LYS A 285 12.76 2.91 -23.30
N GLY A 286 12.13 2.65 -24.43
CA GLY A 286 11.79 1.31 -24.87
C GLY A 286 10.69 0.65 -24.01
N ILE A 287 9.88 1.45 -23.30
CA ILE A 287 8.76 0.97 -22.49
C ILE A 287 7.52 0.82 -23.38
N PRO A 288 6.93 -0.37 -23.49
CA PRO A 288 5.70 -0.60 -24.23
C PRO A 288 4.55 0.29 -23.72
N LEU A 289 3.81 0.89 -24.63
CA LEU A 289 2.64 1.70 -24.33
C LEU A 289 1.42 1.11 -25.02
N TYR A 290 0.34 0.93 -24.27
CA TYR A 290 -0.93 0.39 -24.76
C TYR A 290 -2.06 1.38 -24.50
N GLU A 291 -3.06 1.36 -25.36
CA GLU A 291 -4.33 2.06 -25.17
C GLU A 291 -5.43 1.03 -24.90
N MET A 292 -6.24 1.25 -23.88
CA MET A 292 -7.36 0.38 -23.55
C MET A 292 -8.59 0.85 -24.32
N ASN A 293 -9.25 -0.08 -25.01
CA ASN A 293 -10.49 0.18 -25.74
C ASN A 293 -11.54 -0.87 -25.39
N PHE A 294 -12.80 -0.54 -25.59
CA PHE A 294 -13.86 -1.54 -25.49
C PHE A 294 -13.79 -2.53 -26.66
N CYS A 295 -13.93 -3.80 -26.34
CA CYS A 295 -14.04 -4.82 -27.35
C CYS A 295 -15.32 -4.57 -28.17
N ARG A 296 -15.22 -4.63 -29.50
CA ARG A 296 -16.39 -4.41 -30.38
C ARG A 296 -17.41 -5.53 -30.31
N GLU A 297 -16.95 -6.74 -30.03
CA GLU A 297 -17.78 -7.94 -29.98
C GLU A 297 -18.45 -8.13 -28.60
N ASP A 298 -17.83 -7.59 -27.55
CA ASP A 298 -18.33 -7.64 -26.18
C ASP A 298 -17.99 -6.34 -25.45
N ILE A 299 -18.97 -5.43 -25.37
CA ILE A 299 -18.81 -4.12 -24.71
C ILE A 299 -18.55 -4.21 -23.20
N THR A 300 -18.68 -5.37 -22.60
CA THR A 300 -18.34 -5.60 -21.19
C THR A 300 -16.84 -5.90 -21.00
N ARG A 301 -16.09 -6.11 -22.09
CA ARG A 301 -14.66 -6.38 -22.07
C ARG A 301 -13.84 -5.21 -22.58
N VAL A 302 -12.64 -5.09 -22.05
CA VAL A 302 -11.65 -4.09 -22.47
C VAL A 302 -10.48 -4.82 -23.12
N GLU A 303 -10.05 -4.35 -24.28
CA GLU A 303 -8.91 -4.89 -25.01
C GLU A 303 -7.75 -3.87 -25.03
N LYS A 304 -6.51 -4.35 -25.07
CA LYS A 304 -5.33 -3.50 -25.18
C LYS A 304 -4.88 -3.42 -26.64
N ILE A 305 -4.60 -2.19 -27.10
CA ILE A 305 -4.04 -1.92 -28.42
C ILE A 305 -2.66 -1.31 -28.21
N LYS A 306 -1.64 -1.95 -28.82
CA LYS A 306 -0.27 -1.43 -28.74
C LYS A 306 -0.16 -0.13 -29.50
N CYS A 307 0.42 0.90 -28.89
CA CYS A 307 0.74 2.15 -29.54
C CYS A 307 2.08 2.03 -30.26
N GLU A 308 2.10 2.38 -31.54
CA GLU A 308 3.32 2.46 -32.36
C GLU A 308 4.16 3.71 -32.03
#